data_a436c3f5c0a2e4eea3578b0d5e0ec0ff
#
_entry.id   a436c3f5c0a2e4eea3578b0d5e0ec0ff
#
_cell.length_a   1.000
_cell.length_b   1.000
_cell.length_c   1.000
_cell.angle_alpha   90.00
_cell.angle_beta   90.00
_cell.angle_gamma   90.00
#
_symmetry.space_group_name_H-M   'P 1'
#
loop_
_entity.id
_entity.type
_entity.pdbx_description
1 polymer ?
#
loop_
_entity_poly.entity_id
_entity_poly.type
_entity_poly.pdbx_seq_one_letter_code
_entity_poly.pdbx_strand_id
1 'polypeptide(L)'
;DKATSLQIIQTLIDNGADALELGFPYSDPIADGPTIQAASIRALGNGNTPSECLDIIADIRRDNPDIPIGLLLYSNLVLARGIDTFYAQAKASGVDSILIADVPLREAKRFIDVASSNEIDQILIAPPNATEETLQAIGQLSSGYTYLLGRAGVTGAETAAETPASELIEKLAKHKVAPPLLGFGISTPEQVAHAIHSGAAGAISGSATVNIIAKHLDNTPAMLSELGEFVQSMKAGTSKA
;
A
#
# COMPACT_ATOMS: atom_id res chain seq x y z
N ASP A 1 -2.42 17.99 6.83
CA ASP A 1 -3.40 18.07 7.96
C ASP A 1 -4.57 17.12 7.71
N LYS A 2 -5.33 16.79 8.77
CA LYS A 2 -6.43 15.81 8.75
C LYS A 2 -7.51 16.16 7.71
N ALA A 3 -7.93 17.42 7.63
CA ALA A 3 -9.01 17.84 6.74
C ALA A 3 -8.64 17.64 5.27
N THR A 4 -7.45 18.06 4.89
CA THR A 4 -6.92 17.87 3.53
C THR A 4 -6.73 16.38 3.22
N SER A 5 -6.24 15.59 4.18
CA SER A 5 -6.07 14.14 3.99
C SER A 5 -7.41 13.45 3.70
N LEU A 6 -8.46 13.78 4.45
CA LEU A 6 -9.79 13.23 4.22
C LEU A 6 -10.36 13.62 2.84
N GLN A 7 -10.17 14.88 2.39
CA GLN A 7 -10.58 15.32 1.05
C GLN A 7 -9.84 14.56 -0.05
N ILE A 8 -8.53 14.38 0.09
CA ILE A 8 -7.70 13.60 -0.85
C ILE A 8 -8.24 12.17 -0.94
N ILE A 9 -8.38 11.50 0.20
CA ILE A 9 -8.80 10.09 0.24
C ILE A 9 -10.21 9.92 -0.32
N GLN A 10 -11.15 10.81 0.04
CA GLN A 10 -12.51 10.76 -0.53
C GLN A 10 -12.48 10.95 -2.05
N THR A 11 -11.64 11.88 -2.55
CA THR A 11 -11.48 12.07 -4.00
C THR A 11 -10.97 10.80 -4.70
N LEU A 12 -10.01 10.08 -4.10
CA LEU A 12 -9.53 8.81 -4.67
C LEU A 12 -10.65 7.77 -4.73
N ILE A 13 -11.44 7.64 -3.67
CA ILE A 13 -12.58 6.70 -3.59
C ILE A 13 -13.63 7.06 -4.64
N ASP A 14 -14.07 8.30 -4.69
CA ASP A 14 -15.14 8.79 -5.58
C ASP A 14 -14.77 8.64 -7.06
N ASN A 15 -13.47 8.58 -7.38
CA ASN A 15 -12.96 8.45 -8.74
C ASN A 15 -12.51 7.02 -9.09
N GLY A 16 -12.81 6.03 -8.24
CA GLY A 16 -12.73 4.61 -8.60
C GLY A 16 -11.54 3.84 -8.05
N ALA A 17 -10.91 4.31 -6.98
CA ALA A 17 -10.00 3.48 -6.20
C ALA A 17 -10.77 2.29 -5.60
N ASP A 18 -10.29 1.07 -5.84
CA ASP A 18 -10.91 -0.17 -5.34
C ASP A 18 -10.54 -0.48 -3.90
N ALA A 19 -9.39 0.02 -3.45
CA ALA A 19 -8.85 -0.14 -2.10
C ALA A 19 -7.89 1.01 -1.78
N LEU A 20 -7.65 1.23 -0.51
CA LEU A 20 -6.67 2.18 0.00
C LEU A 20 -5.49 1.43 0.62
N GLU A 21 -4.27 1.91 0.35
CA GLU A 21 -3.08 1.52 1.09
C GLU A 21 -2.45 2.80 1.67
N LEU A 22 -2.62 2.99 2.98
CA LEU A 22 -2.27 4.22 3.66
C LEU A 22 -0.94 4.07 4.41
N GLY A 23 -0.01 4.99 4.17
CA GLY A 23 1.27 5.05 4.86
C GLY A 23 1.21 5.88 6.14
N PHE A 24 1.76 5.38 7.23
CA PHE A 24 2.02 6.21 8.42
C PHE A 24 3.34 6.94 8.23
N PRO A 25 3.41 8.25 8.55
CA PRO A 25 4.65 9.00 8.49
C PRO A 25 5.66 8.44 9.50
N TYR A 26 6.91 8.26 9.04
CA TYR A 26 7.99 7.72 9.85
C TYR A 26 9.29 8.49 9.59
N SER A 27 10.13 8.65 10.62
CA SER A 27 11.37 9.43 10.54
C SER A 27 12.50 8.73 9.77
N ASP A 28 12.49 7.38 9.77
CA ASP A 28 13.60 6.56 9.25
C ASP A 28 13.12 5.52 8.21
N PRO A 29 12.46 5.95 7.11
CA PRO A 29 11.75 5.08 6.17
C PRO A 29 12.70 4.43 5.17
N ILE A 30 13.43 3.39 5.59
CA ILE A 30 14.53 2.75 4.83
C ILE A 30 14.10 2.09 3.51
N ALA A 31 12.81 1.77 3.34
CA ALA A 31 12.26 1.19 2.12
C ALA A 31 11.67 2.24 1.17
N ASP A 32 11.63 3.52 1.57
CA ASP A 32 10.98 4.57 0.80
C ASP A 32 11.97 5.41 -0.01
N GLY A 33 11.55 5.76 -1.22
CA GLY A 33 12.25 6.70 -2.07
C GLY A 33 11.94 8.16 -1.72
N PRO A 34 12.59 9.12 -2.43
CA PRO A 34 12.56 10.54 -2.08
C PRO A 34 11.15 11.14 -1.99
N THR A 35 10.23 10.72 -2.87
CA THR A 35 8.84 11.20 -2.90
C THR A 35 8.10 10.89 -1.60
N ILE A 36 8.18 9.64 -1.13
CA ILE A 36 7.50 9.20 0.09
C ILE A 36 8.21 9.75 1.33
N GLN A 37 9.55 9.81 1.32
CA GLN A 37 10.31 10.47 2.40
C GLN A 37 9.89 11.93 2.57
N ALA A 38 9.78 12.70 1.48
CA ALA A 38 9.34 14.09 1.53
C ALA A 38 7.90 14.22 2.06
N ALA A 39 7.00 13.29 1.72
CA ALA A 39 5.64 13.25 2.26
C ALA A 39 5.63 12.97 3.77
N SER A 40 6.45 12.02 4.24
CA SER A 40 6.61 11.72 5.66
C SER A 40 7.13 12.94 6.45
N ILE A 41 8.14 13.64 5.92
CA ILE A 41 8.68 14.88 6.53
C ILE A 41 7.58 15.94 6.65
N ARG A 42 6.77 16.16 5.60
CA ARG A 42 5.65 17.11 5.65
C ARG A 42 4.61 16.72 6.72
N ALA A 43 4.23 15.46 6.78
CA ALA A 43 3.26 14.97 7.74
C ALA A 43 3.76 15.11 9.18
N LEU A 44 5.01 14.71 9.46
CA LEU A 44 5.64 14.87 10.78
C LEU A 44 5.81 16.34 11.15
N GLY A 45 6.16 17.20 10.19
CA GLY A 45 6.26 18.65 10.38
C GLY A 45 4.93 19.31 10.78
N ASN A 46 3.80 18.71 10.40
CA ASN A 46 2.46 19.12 10.84
C ASN A 46 2.03 18.51 12.19
N GLY A 47 2.92 17.78 12.86
CA GLY A 47 2.67 17.18 14.16
C GLY A 47 1.84 15.90 14.14
N ASN A 48 1.65 15.27 12.96
CA ASN A 48 0.87 14.03 12.88
C ASN A 48 1.51 12.90 13.67
N THR A 49 0.71 12.24 14.48
CA THR A 49 1.05 11.08 15.29
C THR A 49 0.37 9.82 14.77
N PRO A 50 0.86 8.61 15.12
CA PRO A 50 0.15 7.39 14.80
C PRO A 50 -1.29 7.31 15.34
N SER A 51 -1.61 7.99 16.44
CA SER A 51 -2.98 8.06 16.97
C SER A 51 -3.88 8.86 16.04
N GLU A 52 -3.43 10.05 15.59
CA GLU A 52 -4.18 10.87 14.63
C GLU A 52 -4.35 10.17 13.28
N CYS A 53 -3.36 9.38 12.85
CA CYS A 53 -3.50 8.54 11.65
C CYS A 53 -4.62 7.50 11.82
N LEU A 54 -4.72 6.84 12.97
CA LEU A 54 -5.82 5.92 13.27
C LEU A 54 -7.18 6.64 13.35
N ASP A 55 -7.24 7.86 13.88
CA ASP A 55 -8.45 8.68 13.88
C ASP A 55 -8.90 9.07 12.46
N ILE A 56 -7.95 9.36 11.56
CA ILE A 56 -8.26 9.59 10.13
C ILE A 56 -8.87 8.33 9.51
N ILE A 57 -8.30 7.16 9.78
CA ILE A 57 -8.81 5.89 9.26
C ILE A 57 -10.23 5.61 9.78
N ALA A 58 -10.49 5.85 11.06
CA ALA A 58 -11.81 5.69 11.63
C ALA A 58 -12.87 6.60 10.98
N ASP A 59 -12.50 7.84 10.64
CA ASP A 59 -13.38 8.74 9.90
C ASP A 59 -13.62 8.25 8.46
N ILE A 60 -12.58 7.76 7.77
CA ILE A 60 -12.72 7.17 6.42
C ILE A 60 -13.66 5.97 6.47
N ARG A 61 -13.48 5.05 7.42
CA ARG A 61 -14.29 3.84 7.57
C ARG A 61 -15.75 4.17 7.87
N ARG A 62 -16.01 5.17 8.72
CA ARG A 62 -17.38 5.61 9.03
C ARG A 62 -18.11 6.08 7.76
N ASP A 63 -17.41 6.86 6.91
CA ASP A 63 -18.03 7.49 5.74
C ASP A 63 -17.99 6.54 4.52
N ASN A 64 -17.11 5.52 4.52
CA ASN A 64 -16.95 4.53 3.45
C ASN A 64 -16.85 3.11 4.06
N PRO A 65 -17.98 2.49 4.45
CA PRO A 65 -17.98 1.24 5.21
C PRO A 65 -17.39 0.04 4.47
N ASP A 66 -17.45 0.04 3.15
CA ASP A 66 -17.13 -1.13 2.32
C ASP A 66 -15.75 -1.06 1.64
N ILE A 67 -15.07 0.09 1.64
CA ILE A 67 -13.76 0.24 1.00
C ILE A 67 -12.69 -0.55 1.76
N PRO A 68 -11.90 -1.44 1.14
CA PRO A 68 -10.78 -2.08 1.81
C PRO A 68 -9.70 -1.05 2.20
N ILE A 69 -9.25 -1.09 3.47
CA ILE A 69 -8.22 -0.20 4.00
C ILE A 69 -7.03 -1.00 4.49
N GLY A 70 -5.92 -0.90 3.77
CA GLY A 70 -4.62 -1.43 4.16
C GLY A 70 -3.72 -0.36 4.76
N LEU A 71 -2.82 -0.77 5.64
CA LEU A 71 -1.72 0.04 6.13
C LEU A 71 -0.39 -0.45 5.56
N LEU A 72 0.45 0.50 5.11
CA LEU A 72 1.86 0.26 4.85
C LEU A 72 2.67 1.06 5.86
N LEU A 73 3.50 0.38 6.67
CA LEU A 73 4.22 1.01 7.77
C LEU A 73 5.52 0.26 8.13
N TYR A 74 6.21 0.75 9.14
CA TYR A 74 7.47 0.20 9.63
C TYR A 74 7.30 -0.44 11.01
N SER A 75 8.08 -1.49 11.29
CA SER A 75 7.99 -2.30 12.51
C SER A 75 8.10 -1.49 13.79
N ASN A 76 8.93 -0.44 13.80
CA ASN A 76 9.10 0.41 14.98
C ASN A 76 7.81 1.11 15.41
N LEU A 77 6.92 1.48 14.50
CA LEU A 77 5.62 2.09 14.82
C LEU A 77 4.70 1.10 15.55
N VAL A 78 4.78 -0.18 15.16
CA VAL A 78 4.04 -1.27 15.81
C VAL A 78 4.64 -1.63 17.16
N LEU A 79 5.97 -1.83 17.20
CA LEU A 79 6.68 -2.27 18.39
C LEU A 79 6.64 -1.24 19.53
N ALA A 80 6.69 0.05 19.19
CA ALA A 80 6.62 1.13 20.18
C ALA A 80 5.30 1.15 20.96
N ARG A 81 4.21 0.62 20.39
CA ARG A 81 2.90 0.47 21.06
C ARG A 81 2.67 -0.92 21.64
N GLY A 82 3.50 -1.88 21.28
CA GLY A 82 3.27 -3.30 21.46
C GLY A 82 2.37 -3.88 20.36
N ILE A 83 2.74 -5.06 19.84
CA ILE A 83 2.10 -5.68 18.66
C ILE A 83 0.60 -5.85 18.90
N ASP A 84 0.20 -6.50 20.01
CA ASP A 84 -1.21 -6.77 20.34
C ASP A 84 -2.03 -5.48 20.41
N THR A 85 -1.49 -4.47 21.09
CA THR A 85 -2.18 -3.17 21.26
C THR A 85 -2.35 -2.47 19.92
N PHE A 86 -1.32 -2.46 19.06
CA PHE A 86 -1.38 -1.80 17.77
C PHE A 86 -2.43 -2.45 16.86
N TYR A 87 -2.43 -3.78 16.75
CA TYR A 87 -3.38 -4.49 15.89
C TYR A 87 -4.82 -4.34 16.39
N ALA A 88 -5.05 -4.40 17.72
CA ALA A 88 -6.36 -4.15 18.29
C ALA A 88 -6.87 -2.72 17.97
N GLN A 89 -6.00 -1.70 18.09
CA GLN A 89 -6.34 -0.32 17.72
C GLN A 89 -6.58 -0.16 16.22
N ALA A 90 -5.76 -0.77 15.38
CA ALA A 90 -5.94 -0.75 13.93
C ALA A 90 -7.29 -1.37 13.53
N LYS A 91 -7.64 -2.53 14.09
CA LYS A 91 -8.95 -3.16 13.86
C LYS A 91 -10.11 -2.28 14.30
N ALA A 92 -10.01 -1.70 15.50
CA ALA A 92 -11.03 -0.79 16.02
C ALA A 92 -11.24 0.46 15.14
N SER A 93 -10.18 0.91 14.46
CA SER A 93 -10.25 2.02 13.48
C SER A 93 -10.75 1.58 12.09
N GLY A 94 -10.95 0.29 11.84
CA GLY A 94 -11.48 -0.22 10.58
C GLY A 94 -10.43 -0.62 9.55
N VAL A 95 -9.21 -0.94 9.99
CA VAL A 95 -8.16 -1.49 9.12
C VAL A 95 -8.46 -2.94 8.77
N ASP A 96 -8.32 -3.31 7.50
CA ASP A 96 -8.52 -4.66 6.99
C ASP A 96 -7.20 -5.42 6.79
N SER A 97 -6.12 -4.72 6.44
CA SER A 97 -4.82 -5.35 6.18
C SER A 97 -3.63 -4.49 6.62
N ILE A 98 -2.51 -5.14 6.93
CA ILE A 98 -1.27 -4.46 7.33
C ILE A 98 -0.08 -5.07 6.59
N LEU A 99 0.74 -4.21 5.97
CA LEU A 99 2.04 -4.52 5.42
C LEU A 99 3.11 -3.82 6.24
N ILE A 100 4.10 -4.56 6.77
CA ILE A 100 5.24 -4.01 7.49
C ILE A 100 6.48 -4.14 6.61
N ALA A 101 6.96 -3.02 6.09
CA ALA A 101 7.93 -2.98 4.99
C ALA A 101 9.33 -3.51 5.36
N ASP A 102 9.71 -3.46 6.62
CA ASP A 102 11.03 -3.81 7.16
C ASP A 102 11.05 -5.11 7.98
N VAL A 103 9.97 -5.90 7.95
CA VAL A 103 9.93 -7.21 8.61
C VAL A 103 10.24 -8.33 7.60
N PRO A 104 11.39 -9.01 7.73
CA PRO A 104 11.69 -10.14 6.87
C PRO A 104 10.78 -11.33 7.18
N LEU A 105 10.51 -12.16 6.17
CA LEU A 105 9.57 -13.29 6.26
C LEU A 105 9.83 -14.21 7.48
N ARG A 106 11.09 -14.47 7.82
CA ARG A 106 11.47 -15.29 8.98
C ARG A 106 10.99 -14.72 10.34
N GLU A 107 10.75 -13.41 10.41
CA GLU A 107 10.30 -12.70 11.62
C GLU A 107 8.80 -12.38 11.56
N ALA A 108 8.13 -12.67 10.43
CA ALA A 108 6.74 -12.27 10.21
C ALA A 108 5.74 -13.03 11.10
N LYS A 109 6.08 -14.25 11.55
CA LYS A 109 5.13 -15.13 12.26
C LYS A 109 4.47 -14.47 13.45
N ARG A 110 5.21 -13.73 14.27
CA ARG A 110 4.65 -13.05 15.46
C ARG A 110 3.62 -11.97 15.10
N PHE A 111 3.77 -11.32 13.95
CA PHE A 111 2.81 -10.33 13.44
C PHE A 111 1.60 -11.03 12.82
N ILE A 112 1.82 -12.11 12.06
CA ILE A 112 0.75 -12.92 11.45
C ILE A 112 -0.17 -13.51 12.51
N ASP A 113 0.37 -14.06 13.60
CA ASP A 113 -0.42 -14.65 14.68
C ASP A 113 -1.36 -13.61 15.32
N VAL A 114 -0.84 -12.39 15.59
CA VAL A 114 -1.63 -11.30 16.16
C VAL A 114 -2.61 -10.71 15.14
N ALA A 115 -2.20 -10.54 13.88
CA ALA A 115 -3.07 -10.10 12.79
C ALA A 115 -4.29 -11.02 12.66
N SER A 116 -4.06 -12.34 12.60
CA SER A 116 -5.11 -13.35 12.52
C SER A 116 -6.06 -13.29 13.70
N SER A 117 -5.56 -13.08 14.94
CA SER A 117 -6.37 -12.95 16.14
C SER A 117 -7.26 -11.71 16.16
N ASN A 118 -6.92 -10.70 15.36
CA ASN A 118 -7.67 -9.45 15.19
C ASN A 118 -8.45 -9.39 13.87
N GLU A 119 -8.51 -10.49 13.09
CA GLU A 119 -9.16 -10.50 11.77
C GLU A 119 -8.59 -9.41 10.83
N ILE A 120 -7.28 -9.26 10.84
CA ILE A 120 -6.52 -8.38 9.93
C ILE A 120 -5.66 -9.26 9.04
N ASP A 121 -5.65 -9.00 7.73
CA ASP A 121 -4.77 -9.67 6.80
C ASP A 121 -3.33 -9.14 6.94
N GLN A 122 -2.37 -10.03 7.19
CA GLN A 122 -0.96 -9.69 7.15
C GLN A 122 -0.43 -9.83 5.73
N ILE A 123 -0.14 -8.71 5.10
CA ILE A 123 0.37 -8.67 3.74
C ILE A 123 1.86 -8.98 3.72
N LEU A 124 2.26 -9.85 2.80
CA LEU A 124 3.64 -10.24 2.59
C LEU A 124 4.15 -9.75 1.24
N ILE A 125 5.43 -9.36 1.20
CA ILE A 125 6.11 -8.89 0.00
C ILE A 125 6.78 -10.06 -0.70
N ALA A 126 6.51 -10.23 -2.00
CA ALA A 126 7.25 -11.13 -2.88
C ALA A 126 8.23 -10.31 -3.73
N PRO A 127 9.54 -10.35 -3.41
CA PRO A 127 10.55 -9.65 -4.21
C PRO A 127 10.86 -10.41 -5.50
N PRO A 128 11.34 -9.74 -6.56
CA PRO A 128 11.60 -10.36 -7.88
C PRO A 128 12.67 -11.45 -7.84
N ASN A 129 13.55 -11.42 -6.85
CA ASN A 129 14.63 -12.41 -6.64
C ASN A 129 14.29 -13.45 -5.55
N ALA A 130 13.00 -13.63 -5.21
CA ALA A 130 12.59 -14.61 -4.23
C ALA A 130 12.98 -16.04 -4.67
N THR A 131 13.53 -16.82 -3.72
CA THR A 131 13.78 -18.26 -3.93
C THR A 131 12.46 -19.05 -3.91
N GLU A 132 12.48 -20.27 -4.44
CA GLU A 132 11.32 -21.17 -4.42
C GLU A 132 10.81 -21.41 -2.99
N GLU A 133 11.73 -21.60 -2.02
CA GLU A 133 11.38 -21.76 -0.62
C GLU A 133 10.68 -20.50 -0.06
N THR A 134 11.15 -19.32 -0.45
CA THR A 134 10.52 -18.06 -0.04
C THR A 134 9.10 -17.93 -0.62
N LEU A 135 8.92 -18.29 -1.89
CA LEU A 135 7.59 -18.24 -2.55
C LEU A 135 6.63 -19.25 -1.92
N GLN A 136 7.12 -20.45 -1.60
CA GLN A 136 6.33 -21.45 -0.89
C GLN A 136 5.91 -20.97 0.50
N ALA A 137 6.82 -20.36 1.26
CA ALA A 137 6.50 -19.83 2.59
C ALA A 137 5.51 -18.66 2.51
N ILE A 138 5.65 -17.75 1.53
CA ILE A 138 4.66 -16.70 1.26
C ILE A 138 3.29 -17.32 0.97
N GLY A 139 3.24 -18.37 0.12
CA GLY A 139 1.97 -19.05 -0.20
C GLY A 139 1.28 -19.69 1.00
N GLN A 140 2.04 -20.14 1.99
CA GLN A 140 1.49 -20.72 3.23
C GLN A 140 1.04 -19.68 4.25
N LEU A 141 1.61 -18.49 4.22
CA LEU A 141 1.46 -17.47 5.27
C LEU A 141 0.70 -16.24 4.81
N SER A 142 0.55 -16.00 3.49
CA SER A 142 -0.13 -14.81 2.97
C SER A 142 -1.64 -14.89 3.14
N SER A 143 -2.24 -13.76 3.47
CA SER A 143 -3.70 -13.54 3.45
C SER A 143 -4.00 -12.21 2.74
N GLY A 144 -5.27 -11.94 2.42
CA GLY A 144 -5.68 -10.75 1.71
C GLY A 144 -5.12 -10.68 0.30
N TYR A 145 -3.91 -10.14 0.14
CA TYR A 145 -3.19 -10.09 -1.13
C TYR A 145 -1.67 -10.29 -0.93
N THR A 146 -0.96 -10.56 -2.01
CA THR A 146 0.52 -10.61 -2.01
C THR A 146 1.06 -9.37 -2.73
N TYR A 147 1.91 -8.59 -2.05
CA TYR A 147 2.52 -7.41 -2.65
C TYR A 147 3.69 -7.79 -3.53
N LEU A 148 3.58 -7.57 -4.85
CA LEU A 148 4.67 -7.82 -5.78
C LEU A 148 5.53 -6.57 -5.98
N LEU A 149 6.84 -6.72 -5.83
CA LEU A 149 7.77 -5.69 -6.26
C LEU A 149 8.08 -5.88 -7.74
N GLY A 150 7.79 -4.87 -8.56
CA GLY A 150 8.18 -4.84 -9.97
C GLY A 150 9.70 -4.72 -10.17
N ARG A 151 10.44 -4.32 -9.12
CA ARG A 151 11.91 -4.21 -9.10
C ARG A 151 12.45 -4.29 -7.68
N ALA A 152 13.72 -4.62 -7.54
CA ALA A 152 14.44 -4.50 -6.27
C ALA A 152 14.79 -3.03 -5.96
N GLY A 153 14.84 -2.66 -4.70
CA GLY A 153 15.21 -1.32 -4.22
C GLY A 153 14.10 -0.61 -3.46
N VAL A 154 14.18 0.73 -3.43
CA VAL A 154 13.21 1.61 -2.73
C VAL A 154 12.08 2.06 -3.65
N THR A 155 10.99 2.59 -3.07
CA THR A 155 9.86 3.15 -3.82
C THR A 155 10.29 4.29 -4.76
N GLY A 156 9.61 4.45 -5.90
CA GLY A 156 9.86 5.54 -6.86
C GLY A 156 9.28 5.23 -8.22
N ALA A 157 8.89 6.27 -8.96
CA ALA A 157 8.34 6.15 -10.31
C ALA A 157 9.41 6.24 -11.43
N GLU A 158 10.67 6.43 -11.07
CA GLU A 158 11.73 6.89 -11.99
C GLU A 158 12.50 5.75 -12.68
N THR A 159 12.30 4.48 -12.28
CA THR A 159 13.05 3.33 -12.81
C THR A 159 12.11 2.22 -13.26
N ALA A 160 12.30 1.72 -14.49
CA ALA A 160 11.51 0.61 -15.02
C ALA A 160 11.78 -0.72 -14.28
N ALA A 161 10.82 -1.65 -14.33
CA ALA A 161 10.95 -2.98 -13.77
C ALA A 161 12.00 -3.80 -14.52
N GLU A 162 12.88 -4.50 -13.79
CA GLU A 162 13.98 -5.30 -14.36
C GLU A 162 13.56 -6.74 -14.68
N THR A 163 12.56 -7.28 -13.98
CA THR A 163 12.06 -8.66 -14.18
C THR A 163 10.61 -8.60 -14.66
N PRO A 164 10.23 -9.39 -15.67
CA PRO A 164 8.85 -9.48 -16.11
C PRO A 164 7.96 -9.95 -14.93
N ALA A 165 6.95 -9.14 -14.57
CA ALA A 165 6.01 -9.48 -13.51
C ALA A 165 5.32 -10.83 -13.76
N SER A 166 5.10 -11.19 -15.03
CA SER A 166 4.52 -12.47 -15.45
C SER A 166 5.29 -13.69 -14.92
N GLU A 167 6.63 -13.67 -14.97
CA GLU A 167 7.43 -14.81 -14.48
C GLU A 167 7.28 -15.02 -12.97
N LEU A 168 7.26 -13.93 -12.20
CA LEU A 168 7.05 -14.02 -10.75
C LEU A 168 5.61 -14.46 -10.42
N ILE A 169 4.61 -13.96 -11.15
CA ILE A 169 3.21 -14.33 -10.98
C ILE A 169 3.01 -15.83 -11.30
N GLU A 170 3.62 -16.34 -12.38
CA GLU A 170 3.57 -17.76 -12.72
C GLU A 170 4.19 -18.65 -11.62
N LYS A 171 5.31 -18.22 -11.04
CA LYS A 171 5.93 -18.93 -9.91
C LYS A 171 5.02 -18.92 -8.68
N LEU A 172 4.45 -17.77 -8.33
CA LEU A 172 3.52 -17.62 -7.21
C LEU A 172 2.26 -18.47 -7.37
N ALA A 173 1.70 -18.55 -8.58
CA ALA A 173 0.51 -19.35 -8.86
C ALA A 173 0.66 -20.84 -8.50
N LYS A 174 1.89 -21.38 -8.53
CA LYS A 174 2.19 -22.76 -8.12
C LYS A 174 2.02 -22.99 -6.62
N HIS A 175 2.13 -21.92 -5.81
CA HIS A 175 2.11 -21.98 -4.34
C HIS A 175 0.81 -21.54 -3.71
N LYS A 176 -0.24 -21.29 -4.51
CA LYS A 176 -1.57 -20.86 -4.03
C LYS A 176 -1.53 -19.61 -3.14
N VAL A 177 -0.68 -18.65 -3.47
CA VAL A 177 -0.60 -17.38 -2.75
C VAL A 177 -1.89 -16.58 -2.86
N ALA A 178 -2.10 -15.65 -1.93
CA ALA A 178 -3.14 -14.64 -2.02
C ALA A 178 -2.98 -13.80 -3.30
N PRO A 179 -4.06 -13.25 -3.88
CA PRO A 179 -4.03 -12.54 -5.17
C PRO A 179 -2.89 -11.53 -5.27
N PRO A 180 -2.06 -11.57 -6.33
CA PRO A 180 -0.91 -10.67 -6.45
C PRO A 180 -1.33 -9.27 -6.89
N LEU A 181 -0.91 -8.24 -6.16
CA LEU A 181 -1.00 -6.84 -6.56
C LEU A 181 0.39 -6.31 -6.90
N LEU A 182 0.54 -5.71 -8.09
CA LEU A 182 1.82 -5.16 -8.51
C LEU A 182 1.99 -3.74 -8.00
N GLY A 183 3.00 -3.53 -7.15
CA GLY A 183 3.46 -2.22 -6.69
C GLY A 183 4.81 -1.82 -7.31
N PHE A 184 5.27 -0.61 -6.99
CA PHE A 184 6.49 0.03 -7.47
C PHE A 184 6.46 0.45 -8.95
N GLY A 185 6.59 1.74 -9.17
CA GLY A 185 6.74 2.33 -10.49
C GLY A 185 5.46 2.40 -11.34
N ILE A 186 4.30 2.09 -10.76
CA ILE A 186 3.01 2.22 -11.45
C ILE A 186 2.58 3.69 -11.44
N SER A 187 2.55 4.31 -12.60
CA SER A 187 2.26 5.74 -12.77
C SER A 187 1.41 6.06 -14.01
N THR A 188 1.16 5.07 -14.88
CA THR A 188 0.35 5.25 -16.09
C THR A 188 -0.68 4.14 -16.27
N PRO A 189 -1.80 4.40 -16.95
CA PRO A 189 -2.82 3.38 -17.23
C PRO A 189 -2.30 2.21 -18.08
N GLU A 190 -1.31 2.44 -18.95
CA GLU A 190 -0.67 1.38 -19.74
C GLU A 190 0.09 0.39 -18.84
N GLN A 191 0.75 0.90 -17.79
CA GLN A 191 1.43 0.05 -16.81
C GLN A 191 0.42 -0.77 -15.99
N VAL A 192 -0.74 -0.18 -15.64
CA VAL A 192 -1.84 -0.92 -15.01
C VAL A 192 -2.33 -2.03 -15.94
N ALA A 193 -2.65 -1.70 -17.20
CA ALA A 193 -3.09 -2.68 -18.18
C ALA A 193 -2.07 -3.81 -18.35
N HIS A 194 -0.77 -3.48 -18.42
CA HIS A 194 0.29 -4.47 -18.49
C HIS A 194 0.33 -5.39 -17.24
N ALA A 195 0.17 -4.84 -16.03
CA ALA A 195 0.11 -5.62 -14.79
C ALA A 195 -1.05 -6.64 -14.85
N ILE A 196 -2.25 -6.19 -15.22
CA ILE A 196 -3.44 -7.06 -15.34
C ILE A 196 -3.24 -8.15 -16.41
N HIS A 197 -2.72 -7.79 -17.60
CA HIS A 197 -2.40 -8.77 -18.65
C HIS A 197 -1.34 -9.80 -18.23
N SER A 198 -0.42 -9.41 -17.35
CA SER A 198 0.58 -10.31 -16.78
C SER A 198 0.01 -11.24 -15.70
N GLY A 199 -1.28 -11.11 -15.35
CA GLY A 199 -1.96 -11.97 -14.37
C GLY A 199 -2.03 -11.40 -12.95
N ALA A 200 -1.60 -10.14 -12.71
CA ALA A 200 -1.84 -9.49 -11.45
C ALA A 200 -3.36 -9.25 -11.23
N ALA A 201 -3.80 -9.34 -9.98
CA ALA A 201 -5.18 -9.05 -9.61
C ALA A 201 -5.45 -7.53 -9.54
N GLY A 202 -4.40 -6.72 -9.48
CA GLY A 202 -4.49 -5.26 -9.44
C GLY A 202 -3.11 -4.60 -9.47
N ALA A 203 -3.11 -3.27 -9.40
CA ALA A 203 -1.91 -2.46 -9.36
C ALA A 203 -2.00 -1.39 -8.27
N ILE A 204 -0.86 -1.08 -7.63
CA ILE A 204 -0.75 -0.09 -6.56
C ILE A 204 0.05 1.10 -7.07
N SER A 205 -0.53 2.29 -7.01
CA SER A 205 0.10 3.55 -7.43
C SER A 205 0.26 4.49 -6.23
N GLY A 206 1.44 4.49 -5.63
CA GLY A 206 1.78 5.31 -4.47
C GLY A 206 2.49 6.62 -4.85
N SER A 207 3.75 6.53 -5.29
CA SER A 207 4.59 7.71 -5.54
C SER A 207 3.99 8.68 -6.57
N ALA A 208 3.30 8.18 -7.61
CA ALA A 208 2.64 9.04 -8.60
C ALA A 208 1.51 9.86 -7.95
N THR A 209 0.68 9.23 -7.12
CA THR A 209 -0.36 9.91 -6.32
C THR A 209 0.24 10.99 -5.42
N VAL A 210 1.30 10.65 -4.69
CA VAL A 210 1.99 11.59 -3.77
C VAL A 210 2.66 12.74 -4.53
N ASN A 211 3.17 12.51 -5.73
CA ASN A 211 3.74 13.57 -6.57
C ASN A 211 2.68 14.60 -7.00
N ILE A 212 1.45 14.16 -7.34
CA ILE A 212 0.35 15.08 -7.64
C ILE A 212 0.01 15.93 -6.41
N ILE A 213 -0.05 15.33 -5.23
CA ILE A 213 -0.27 16.05 -3.98
C ILE A 213 0.84 17.09 -3.77
N ALA A 214 2.11 16.70 -3.93
CA ALA A 214 3.25 17.57 -3.73
C ALA A 214 3.30 18.77 -4.70
N LYS A 215 2.81 18.58 -5.91
CA LYS A 215 2.72 19.63 -6.95
C LYS A 215 1.72 20.73 -6.59
N HIS A 216 0.70 20.44 -5.80
CA HIS A 216 -0.43 21.34 -5.55
C HIS A 216 -0.65 21.67 -4.07
N LEU A 217 0.40 21.70 -3.25
CA LEU A 217 0.27 21.94 -1.80
C LEU A 217 -0.46 23.25 -1.45
N ASP A 218 -0.33 24.27 -2.30
CA ASP A 218 -0.96 25.57 -2.10
C ASP A 218 -2.28 25.74 -2.87
N ASN A 219 -2.76 24.69 -3.55
CA ASN A 219 -3.96 24.74 -4.39
C ASN A 219 -4.79 23.44 -4.29
N THR A 220 -5.51 23.28 -3.19
CA THR A 220 -6.34 22.10 -2.93
C THR A 220 -7.34 21.78 -4.05
N PRO A 221 -8.08 22.76 -4.64
CA PRO A 221 -8.99 22.44 -5.75
C PRO A 221 -8.29 21.83 -6.96
N ALA A 222 -7.14 22.35 -7.37
CA ALA A 222 -6.36 21.79 -8.48
C ALA A 222 -5.79 20.40 -8.13
N MET A 223 -5.36 20.21 -6.88
CA MET A 223 -4.90 18.92 -6.37
C MET A 223 -5.98 17.84 -6.52
N LEU A 224 -7.18 18.13 -6.02
CA LEU A 224 -8.29 17.16 -6.03
C LEU A 224 -8.75 16.86 -7.47
N SER A 225 -8.79 17.87 -8.35
CA SER A 225 -9.11 17.67 -9.78
C SER A 225 -8.11 16.73 -10.46
N GLU A 226 -6.80 17.02 -10.34
CA GLU A 226 -5.75 16.20 -10.98
C GLU A 226 -5.69 14.78 -10.39
N LEU A 227 -5.92 14.61 -9.08
CA LEU A 227 -6.03 13.31 -8.44
C LEU A 227 -7.22 12.50 -8.97
N GLY A 228 -8.37 13.12 -9.11
CA GLY A 228 -9.57 12.48 -9.66
C GLY A 228 -9.35 11.97 -11.08
N GLU A 229 -8.84 12.84 -11.97
CA GLU A 229 -8.51 12.48 -13.36
C GLU A 229 -7.46 11.36 -13.41
N PHE A 230 -6.45 11.43 -12.57
CA PHE A 230 -5.41 10.40 -12.47
C PHE A 230 -6.01 9.03 -12.09
N VAL A 231 -6.81 8.96 -11.01
CA VAL A 231 -7.41 7.69 -10.57
C VAL A 231 -8.35 7.12 -11.62
N GLN A 232 -9.19 7.95 -12.26
CA GLN A 232 -10.07 7.52 -13.35
C GLN A 232 -9.28 6.92 -14.51
N SER A 233 -8.17 7.55 -14.91
CA SER A 233 -7.31 7.05 -15.97
C SER A 233 -6.67 5.70 -15.59
N MET A 234 -6.15 5.58 -14.36
CA MET A 234 -5.58 4.34 -13.85
C MET A 234 -6.63 3.23 -13.78
N LYS A 235 -7.85 3.55 -13.31
CA LYS A 235 -8.98 2.60 -13.26
C LYS A 235 -9.37 2.11 -14.64
N ALA A 236 -9.38 2.98 -15.65
CA ALA A 236 -9.64 2.57 -17.03
C ALA A 236 -8.63 1.52 -17.53
N GLY A 237 -7.36 1.60 -17.09
CA GLY A 237 -6.33 0.59 -17.38
C GLY A 237 -6.61 -0.81 -16.81
N THR A 238 -7.51 -0.96 -15.84
CA THR A 238 -7.87 -2.27 -15.29
C THR A 238 -8.89 -3.03 -16.13
N SER A 239 -9.54 -2.37 -17.08
CA SER A 239 -10.50 -3.01 -17.98
C SER A 239 -9.76 -3.98 -18.88
N LYS A 240 -10.18 -5.27 -18.85
CA LYS A 240 -9.69 -6.26 -19.80
C LYS A 240 -10.21 -5.86 -21.20
N ALA A 241 -9.27 -5.62 -22.13
CA ALA A 241 -9.61 -5.44 -23.53
C ALA A 241 -10.21 -6.73 -24.13
#